data_ef82eb06c25d76d74152606568dd06fb
#
_entry.id   ef82eb06c25d76d74152606568dd06fb
#
_cell.length_a   1.000
_cell.length_b   1.000
_cell.length_c   1.000
_cell.angle_alpha   90.00
_cell.angle_beta   90.00
_cell.angle_gamma   90.00
#
_symmetry.space_group_name_H-M   'P 1'
#
loop_
_entity.id
_entity.type
_entity.pdbx_description
1 polymer ?
#
loop_
_entity_poly.entity_id
_entity_poly.type
_entity_poly.pdbx_seq_one_letter_code
_entity_poly.pdbx_strand_id
1 'polypeptide(L)'
;MSQNKKYYWLKLKEDFFERDEIKIIESQKNGKDYINFYFKLLLKSLKSNGTLRFKDAIPYNLEMLSTITNCNVDTVNTAINTFISLGLMEKWEDGTFFMLEVQNMVGSETSWAEKKREYRNKKTMSSNCPDNLNKKQGHVRQEIELDNRDREEKNEFWENWNKSQVKKSMKISKLEDLNIANRNNQVLE
;
A
#
# COMPACT_ATOMS: atom_id res chain seq x y z
N MET A 1 -20.59 3.69 21.63
CA MET A 1 -20.25 2.65 20.64
C MET A 1 -18.73 2.51 20.61
N SER A 2 -18.19 1.36 21.02
CA SER A 2 -16.75 1.10 21.00
C SER A 2 -16.31 0.94 19.53
N GLN A 3 -15.58 1.91 19.00
CA GLN A 3 -15.00 1.81 17.66
C GLN A 3 -14.01 0.65 17.66
N ASN A 4 -14.27 -0.34 16.80
CA ASN A 4 -13.34 -1.46 16.60
C ASN A 4 -12.04 -0.91 15.99
N LYS A 5 -11.02 -0.70 16.82
CA LYS A 5 -9.73 -0.14 16.41
C LYS A 5 -9.02 -1.15 15.51
N LYS A 6 -8.75 -0.78 14.26
CA LYS A 6 -8.03 -1.59 13.28
C LYS A 6 -6.56 -1.19 13.31
N TYR A 7 -5.68 -2.19 13.44
CA TYR A 7 -4.24 -2.02 13.37
C TYR A 7 -3.74 -2.41 11.99
N TYR A 8 -2.74 -1.71 11.49
CA TYR A 8 -2.07 -1.98 10.22
C TYR A 8 -0.59 -2.18 10.49
N TRP A 9 0.03 -3.10 9.76
CA TRP A 9 1.47 -3.35 9.82
C TRP A 9 2.05 -3.59 8.44
N LEU A 10 3.34 -3.36 8.32
CA LEU A 10 4.10 -3.62 7.12
C LEU A 10 4.69 -5.03 7.20
N LYS A 11 4.39 -5.88 6.21
CA LYS A 11 5.01 -7.19 6.04
C LYS A 11 6.23 -7.02 5.16
N LEU A 12 7.41 -7.13 5.73
CA LEU A 12 8.66 -7.13 4.99
C LEU A 12 9.07 -8.57 4.64
N LYS A 13 9.49 -8.80 3.40
CA LYS A 13 10.12 -10.05 3.01
C LYS A 13 11.57 -10.07 3.50
N GLU A 14 12.12 -11.26 3.74
CA GLU A 14 13.49 -11.44 4.21
C GLU A 14 14.53 -10.91 3.22
N ASP A 15 14.23 -10.96 1.92
CA ASP A 15 15.05 -10.51 0.81
C ASP A 15 14.91 -9.02 0.48
N PHE A 16 14.18 -8.24 1.28
CA PHE A 16 13.89 -6.83 0.99
C PHE A 16 15.15 -6.01 0.67
N PHE A 17 16.21 -6.17 1.47
CA PHE A 17 17.47 -5.44 1.31
C PHE A 17 18.39 -6.04 0.23
N GLU A 18 18.04 -7.23 -0.28
CA GLU A 18 18.77 -7.86 -1.38
C GLU A 18 18.31 -7.39 -2.76
N ARG A 19 17.21 -6.70 -2.83
CA ARG A 19 16.62 -6.17 -4.07
C ARG A 19 17.50 -5.11 -4.71
N ASP A 20 17.59 -5.14 -6.02
CA ASP A 20 18.47 -4.23 -6.79
C ASP A 20 18.07 -2.77 -6.59
N GLU A 21 16.77 -2.44 -6.57
CA GLU A 21 16.29 -1.08 -6.36
C GLU A 21 16.72 -0.54 -4.99
N ILE A 22 16.66 -1.37 -3.95
CA ILE A 22 17.04 -0.99 -2.59
C ILE A 22 18.55 -0.81 -2.48
N LYS A 23 19.35 -1.72 -3.09
CA LYS A 23 20.80 -1.61 -3.15
C LYS A 23 21.26 -0.36 -3.91
N ILE A 24 20.57 -0.01 -5.00
CA ILE A 24 20.84 1.24 -5.76
C ILE A 24 20.57 2.47 -4.86
N ILE A 25 19.50 2.48 -4.10
CA ILE A 25 19.20 3.58 -3.17
C ILE A 25 20.28 3.65 -2.08
N GLU A 26 20.62 2.53 -1.45
CA GLU A 26 21.62 2.48 -0.38
C GLU A 26 23.03 2.94 -0.84
N SER A 27 23.38 2.69 -2.11
CA SER A 27 24.68 3.09 -2.66
C SER A 27 24.84 4.60 -2.86
N GLN A 28 23.74 5.38 -2.78
CA GLN A 28 23.79 6.84 -2.92
C GLN A 28 24.39 7.51 -1.67
N LYS A 29 24.91 8.73 -1.84
CA LYS A 29 25.55 9.51 -0.76
C LYS A 29 24.71 9.62 0.51
N ASN A 30 23.38 9.78 0.36
CA ASN A 30 22.41 9.84 1.45
C ASN A 30 21.50 8.61 1.50
N GLY A 31 21.97 7.45 1.04
CA GLY A 31 21.16 6.24 0.86
C GLY A 31 20.43 5.80 2.12
N LYS A 32 21.07 5.87 3.29
CA LYS A 32 20.44 5.53 4.58
C LYS A 32 19.25 6.44 4.90
N ASP A 33 19.35 7.74 4.61
CA ASP A 33 18.26 8.70 4.82
C ASP A 33 17.13 8.44 3.83
N TYR A 34 17.43 8.06 2.58
CA TYR A 34 16.44 7.72 1.58
C TYR A 34 15.68 6.44 1.95
N ILE A 35 16.35 5.40 2.44
CA ILE A 35 15.70 4.18 2.92
C ILE A 35 14.81 4.48 4.13
N ASN A 36 15.30 5.25 5.09
CA ASN A 36 14.49 5.67 6.24
C ASN A 36 13.24 6.47 5.80
N PHE A 37 13.42 7.39 4.87
CA PHE A 37 12.33 8.17 4.28
C PHE A 37 11.33 7.26 3.56
N TYR A 38 11.80 6.28 2.77
CA TYR A 38 10.96 5.30 2.09
C TYR A 38 10.07 4.52 3.07
N PHE A 39 10.64 4.01 4.18
CA PHE A 39 9.86 3.34 5.21
C PHE A 39 8.82 4.23 5.87
N LYS A 40 9.15 5.51 6.13
CA LYS A 40 8.17 6.49 6.67
C LYS A 40 6.99 6.68 5.71
N LEU A 41 7.24 6.72 4.40
CA LEU A 41 6.19 6.84 3.39
C LEU A 41 5.35 5.56 3.30
N LEU A 42 5.97 4.37 3.31
CA LEU A 42 5.28 3.10 3.35
C LEU A 42 4.32 3.03 4.55
N LEU A 43 4.81 3.33 5.75
CA LEU A 43 3.98 3.33 6.97
C LEU A 43 2.86 4.37 6.92
N LYS A 44 3.10 5.53 6.31
CA LYS A 44 2.10 6.59 6.17
C LYS A 44 0.96 6.20 5.23
N SER A 45 1.27 5.46 4.18
CA SER A 45 0.33 5.05 3.14
C SER A 45 -0.43 3.74 3.44
N LEU A 46 -0.11 3.04 4.56
CA LEU A 46 -0.75 1.76 4.91
C LEU A 46 -2.28 1.84 4.99
N LYS A 47 -2.82 2.89 5.62
CA LYS A 47 -4.27 3.05 5.80
C LYS A 47 -5.00 3.36 4.50
N SER A 48 -4.33 4.06 3.60
CA SER A 48 -4.84 4.56 2.32
C SER A 48 -4.41 3.68 1.13
N ASN A 49 -3.99 2.43 1.39
CA ASN A 49 -3.60 1.45 0.38
C ASN A 49 -2.57 1.97 -0.64
N GLY A 50 -1.60 2.76 -0.18
CA GLY A 50 -0.52 3.28 -1.01
C GLY A 50 -0.65 4.76 -1.37
N THR A 51 -1.80 5.39 -1.26
CA THR A 51 -1.96 6.81 -1.55
C THR A 51 -1.38 7.68 -0.43
N LEU A 52 -0.66 8.74 -0.81
CA LEU A 52 -0.09 9.71 0.13
C LEU A 52 -0.92 11.00 0.09
N ARG A 53 -1.96 11.05 0.95
CA ARG A 53 -2.86 12.20 1.10
C ARG A 53 -3.04 12.59 2.57
N PHE A 54 -3.16 13.88 2.81
CA PHE A 54 -3.49 14.41 4.13
C PHE A 54 -5.00 14.32 4.34
N LYS A 55 -5.41 13.58 5.39
CA LYS A 55 -6.84 13.32 5.71
C LYS A 55 -7.67 12.81 4.51
N ASP A 56 -7.03 12.04 3.62
CA ASP A 56 -7.61 11.48 2.39
C ASP A 56 -8.14 12.54 1.38
N ALA A 57 -7.88 13.82 1.63
CA ALA A 57 -8.40 14.92 0.83
C ALA A 57 -7.31 15.61 -0.02
N ILE A 58 -6.19 16.00 0.59
CA ILE A 58 -5.17 16.86 -0.02
C ILE A 58 -3.92 16.03 -0.33
N PRO A 59 -3.42 16.02 -1.59
CA PRO A 59 -2.14 15.40 -1.92
C PRO A 59 -1.00 16.02 -1.10
N TYR A 60 -0.08 15.20 -0.59
CA TYR A 60 1.11 15.73 0.07
C TYR A 60 2.03 16.37 -0.94
N ASN A 61 2.45 17.62 -0.69
CA ASN A 61 3.54 18.29 -1.40
C ASN A 61 4.90 17.98 -0.73
N LEU A 62 6.00 18.43 -1.36
CA LEU A 62 7.36 18.17 -0.88
C LEU A 62 7.62 18.76 0.51
N GLU A 63 7.11 19.98 0.78
CA GLU A 63 7.27 20.65 2.08
C GLU A 63 6.53 19.94 3.19
N MET A 64 5.28 19.48 2.91
CA MET A 64 4.51 18.68 3.85
C MET A 64 5.22 17.36 4.15
N LEU A 65 5.74 16.67 3.13
CA LEU A 65 6.51 15.43 3.31
C LEU A 65 7.78 15.68 4.13
N SER A 66 8.52 16.76 3.86
CA SER A 66 9.68 17.17 4.63
C SER A 66 9.33 17.33 6.13
N THR A 67 8.27 18.08 6.41
CA THR A 67 7.82 18.34 7.77
C THR A 67 7.40 17.07 8.51
N ILE A 68 6.55 16.23 7.91
CA ILE A 68 6.02 15.03 8.59
C ILE A 68 7.05 13.90 8.74
N THR A 69 8.06 13.88 7.89
CA THR A 69 9.14 12.87 7.94
C THR A 69 10.39 13.36 8.65
N ASN A 70 10.44 14.65 8.97
CA ASN A 70 11.61 15.34 9.53
C ASN A 70 12.88 15.12 8.69
N CYS A 71 12.74 15.34 7.36
CA CYS A 71 13.81 15.26 6.39
C CYS A 71 13.95 16.62 5.69
N ASN A 72 15.16 16.96 5.21
CA ASN A 72 15.37 18.17 4.43
C ASN A 72 14.60 18.10 3.10
N VAL A 73 14.04 19.22 2.63
CA VAL A 73 13.24 19.31 1.39
C VAL A 73 14.03 18.84 0.17
N ASP A 74 15.32 19.18 0.07
CA ASP A 74 16.19 18.77 -1.04
C ASP A 74 16.41 17.25 -1.02
N THR A 75 16.57 16.67 0.17
CA THR A 75 16.66 15.21 0.37
C THR A 75 15.36 14.53 -0.05
N VAL A 76 14.22 15.08 0.34
CA VAL A 76 12.88 14.58 -0.03
C VAL A 76 12.69 14.63 -1.53
N ASN A 77 13.00 15.74 -2.18
CA ASN A 77 12.86 15.89 -3.63
C ASN A 77 13.74 14.88 -4.40
N THR A 78 15.01 14.77 -4.00
CA THR A 78 15.93 13.80 -4.63
C THR A 78 15.48 12.37 -4.42
N ALA A 79 15.07 12.01 -3.20
CA ALA A 79 14.58 10.67 -2.87
C ALA A 79 13.32 10.31 -3.67
N ILE A 80 12.33 11.22 -3.76
CA ILE A 80 11.10 10.98 -4.53
C ILE A 80 11.42 10.75 -6.02
N ASN A 81 12.27 11.57 -6.62
CA ASN A 81 12.67 11.38 -8.02
C ASN A 81 13.38 10.04 -8.22
N THR A 82 14.22 9.63 -7.27
CA THR A 82 14.86 8.32 -7.29
C THR A 82 13.83 7.19 -7.18
N PHE A 83 12.85 7.28 -6.27
CA PHE A 83 11.82 6.26 -6.11
C PHE A 83 10.92 6.13 -7.34
N ILE A 84 10.60 7.25 -7.99
CA ILE A 84 9.82 7.23 -9.25
C ILE A 84 10.65 6.58 -10.36
N SER A 85 11.93 6.92 -10.51
CA SER A 85 12.79 6.35 -11.55
C SER A 85 13.03 4.85 -11.37
N LEU A 86 13.01 4.34 -10.14
CA LEU A 86 13.14 2.93 -9.82
C LEU A 86 11.81 2.16 -9.80
N GLY A 87 10.68 2.82 -10.09
CA GLY A 87 9.36 2.17 -10.10
C GLY A 87 8.83 1.78 -8.72
N LEU A 88 9.31 2.39 -7.65
CA LEU A 88 8.81 2.18 -6.28
C LEU A 88 7.62 3.09 -5.94
N MET A 89 7.48 4.19 -6.67
CA MET A 89 6.47 5.22 -6.48
C MET A 89 5.99 5.77 -7.81
N GLU A 90 4.75 6.19 -7.86
CA GLU A 90 4.15 6.96 -8.96
C GLU A 90 3.68 8.34 -8.49
N LYS A 91 3.65 9.29 -9.41
CA LYS A 91 2.97 10.57 -9.22
C LYS A 91 1.80 10.66 -10.20
N TRP A 92 0.59 10.79 -9.68
CA TRP A 92 -0.63 10.91 -10.49
C TRP A 92 -0.83 12.34 -11.02
N GLU A 93 -1.74 12.50 -11.97
CA GLU A 93 -2.06 13.79 -12.60
C GLU A 93 -2.56 14.83 -11.59
N ASP A 94 -3.27 14.41 -10.55
CA ASP A 94 -3.74 15.29 -9.47
C ASP A 94 -2.64 15.65 -8.46
N GLY A 95 -1.39 15.25 -8.72
CA GLY A 95 -0.24 15.48 -7.84
C GLY A 95 -0.12 14.48 -6.67
N THR A 96 -1.00 13.51 -6.56
CA THR A 96 -0.94 12.48 -5.51
C THR A 96 0.25 11.53 -5.74
N PHE A 97 1.06 11.32 -4.72
CA PHE A 97 2.06 10.27 -4.73
C PHE A 97 1.44 8.95 -4.31
N PHE A 98 1.84 7.88 -5.00
CA PHE A 98 1.34 6.53 -4.79
C PHE A 98 2.49 5.54 -4.62
N MET A 99 2.46 4.77 -3.52
CA MET A 99 3.46 3.74 -3.21
C MET A 99 3.03 2.40 -3.82
N LEU A 100 3.72 1.94 -4.88
CA LEU A 100 3.32 0.77 -5.67
C LEU A 100 3.34 -0.53 -4.87
N GLU A 101 4.30 -0.70 -3.95
CA GLU A 101 4.51 -1.96 -3.24
C GLU A 101 3.62 -2.16 -2.00
N VAL A 102 3.04 -1.08 -1.48
CA VAL A 102 2.27 -1.14 -0.22
C VAL A 102 1.16 -2.19 -0.27
N GLN A 103 0.51 -2.36 -1.42
CA GLN A 103 -0.59 -3.31 -1.57
C GLN A 103 -0.20 -4.75 -1.23
N ASN A 104 1.03 -5.15 -1.57
CA ASN A 104 1.58 -6.48 -1.29
C ASN A 104 2.12 -6.62 0.14
N MET A 105 2.41 -5.48 0.79
CA MET A 105 3.05 -5.41 2.11
C MET A 105 2.06 -5.14 3.25
N VAL A 106 0.83 -4.70 2.97
CA VAL A 106 -0.15 -4.36 4.01
C VAL A 106 -0.65 -5.61 4.73
N GLY A 107 -0.49 -5.62 6.05
CA GLY A 107 -1.21 -6.49 6.95
C GLY A 107 -2.18 -5.67 7.81
N SER A 108 -3.34 -6.22 8.13
CA SER A 108 -4.29 -5.56 9.02
C SER A 108 -4.99 -6.56 9.93
N GLU A 109 -5.25 -6.15 11.15
CA GLU A 109 -5.96 -6.95 12.15
C GLU A 109 -6.88 -6.06 12.99
N THR A 110 -8.03 -6.56 13.38
CA THR A 110 -8.88 -5.89 14.36
C THR A 110 -8.38 -6.17 15.77
N SER A 111 -8.61 -5.25 16.71
CA SER A 111 -8.25 -5.44 18.12
C SER A 111 -8.86 -6.71 18.74
N TRP A 112 -10.01 -7.14 18.23
CA TRP A 112 -10.65 -8.37 18.65
C TRP A 112 -9.93 -9.61 18.12
N ALA A 113 -9.50 -9.61 16.86
CA ALA A 113 -8.72 -10.70 16.26
C ALA A 113 -7.36 -10.85 16.96
N GLU A 114 -6.67 -9.74 17.31
CA GLU A 114 -5.44 -9.73 18.10
C GLU A 114 -5.65 -10.40 19.47
N LYS A 115 -6.66 -9.98 20.22
CA LYS A 115 -7.00 -10.58 21.52
C LYS A 115 -7.33 -12.06 21.41
N LYS A 116 -8.04 -12.47 20.34
CA LYS A 116 -8.38 -13.87 20.09
C LYS A 116 -7.12 -14.71 19.79
N ARG A 117 -6.16 -14.16 19.04
CA ARG A 117 -4.86 -14.79 18.76
C ARG A 117 -4.04 -14.95 20.05
N GLU A 118 -3.94 -13.91 20.86
CA GLU A 118 -3.27 -13.98 22.16
C GLU A 118 -3.88 -15.01 23.10
N TYR A 119 -5.21 -15.06 23.18
CA TYR A 119 -5.92 -16.04 23.98
C TYR A 119 -5.61 -17.48 23.53
N ARG A 120 -5.57 -17.75 22.23
CA ARG A 120 -5.20 -19.05 21.68
C ARG A 120 -3.76 -19.42 22.03
N ASN A 121 -2.83 -18.49 21.86
CA ASN A 121 -1.41 -18.72 22.19
C ASN A 121 -1.22 -19.03 23.67
N LYS A 122 -1.90 -18.30 24.57
CA LYS A 122 -1.89 -18.59 26.01
C LYS A 122 -2.48 -19.97 26.31
N LYS A 123 -3.56 -20.35 25.62
CA LYS A 123 -4.19 -21.66 25.82
C LYS A 123 -3.32 -22.82 25.33
N THR A 124 -2.58 -22.65 24.22
CA THR A 124 -1.65 -23.67 23.73
C THR A 124 -0.41 -23.84 24.61
N MET A 125 0.04 -22.77 25.28
CA MET A 125 1.14 -22.84 26.24
C MET A 125 0.74 -23.46 27.58
N SER A 126 -0.54 -23.39 27.97
CA SER A 126 -1.02 -23.97 29.25
C SER A 126 -1.58 -25.39 29.13
N SER A 127 -1.72 -25.94 27.93
CA SER A 127 -2.26 -27.27 27.69
C SER A 127 -1.18 -28.31 27.34
N ASN A 128 -0.29 -28.59 28.28
CA ASN A 128 0.43 -29.88 28.32
C ASN A 128 -0.45 -30.94 29.00
N CYS A 129 -1.72 -31.12 28.52
CA CYS A 129 -2.58 -32.23 28.90
C CYS A 129 -3.00 -33.03 27.64
N PRO A 130 -2.79 -34.36 27.60
CA PRO A 130 -2.96 -35.17 26.38
C PRO A 130 -4.37 -35.60 26.03
N ASP A 131 -5.43 -35.06 26.60
CA ASP A 131 -6.80 -35.51 26.35
C ASP A 131 -7.67 -34.40 25.74
N ASN A 132 -7.79 -34.39 24.41
CA ASN A 132 -8.99 -34.02 23.62
C ASN A 132 -8.70 -33.81 22.12
N LEU A 133 -8.51 -34.91 21.40
CA LEU A 133 -8.30 -34.91 19.93
C LEU A 133 -9.56 -34.68 19.10
N ASN A 134 -10.77 -34.70 19.67
CA ASN A 134 -12.02 -34.77 18.89
C ASN A 134 -12.85 -33.48 18.80
N LYS A 135 -12.37 -32.30 19.28
CA LYS A 135 -13.14 -31.04 19.18
C LYS A 135 -12.55 -29.98 18.23
N LYS A 136 -11.45 -30.27 17.52
CA LYS A 136 -10.73 -29.26 16.73
C LYS A 136 -11.18 -29.09 15.27
N GLN A 137 -11.99 -29.97 14.71
CA GLN A 137 -12.32 -29.91 13.27
C GLN A 137 -13.39 -28.88 12.88
N GLY A 138 -14.28 -28.46 13.77
CA GLY A 138 -15.35 -27.51 13.46
C GLY A 138 -14.92 -26.04 13.39
N HIS A 139 -13.96 -25.64 14.23
CA HIS A 139 -13.56 -24.22 14.31
C HIS A 139 -12.55 -23.80 13.23
N VAL A 140 -11.71 -24.72 12.77
CA VAL A 140 -10.71 -24.45 11.72
C VAL A 140 -11.37 -24.21 10.36
N ARG A 141 -12.49 -24.89 10.06
CA ARG A 141 -13.24 -24.65 8.81
C ARG A 141 -13.85 -23.26 8.73
N GLN A 142 -14.46 -22.75 9.80
CA GLN A 142 -15.05 -21.41 9.81
C GLN A 142 -14.00 -20.29 9.70
N GLU A 143 -12.79 -20.50 10.19
CA GLU A 143 -11.70 -19.50 10.12
C GLU A 143 -11.06 -19.44 8.73
N ILE A 144 -10.94 -20.58 8.05
CA ILE A 144 -10.48 -20.64 6.64
C ILE A 144 -11.51 -20.00 5.71
N GLU A 145 -12.81 -20.17 5.96
CA GLU A 145 -13.89 -19.53 5.18
C GLU A 145 -13.96 -18.02 5.38
N LEU A 146 -13.64 -17.50 6.57
CA LEU A 146 -13.59 -16.05 6.84
C LEU A 146 -12.37 -15.39 6.19
N ASP A 147 -11.19 -16.03 6.25
CA ASP A 147 -9.97 -15.51 5.62
C ASP A 147 -10.08 -15.57 4.07
N ASN A 148 -10.76 -16.57 3.53
CA ASN A 148 -11.03 -16.66 2.09
C ASN A 148 -12.05 -15.60 1.63
N ARG A 149 -13.09 -15.28 2.39
CA ARG A 149 -14.03 -14.20 2.06
C ARG A 149 -13.35 -12.83 2.04
N ASP A 150 -12.53 -12.52 3.05
CA ASP A 150 -11.76 -11.27 3.08
C ASP A 150 -10.77 -11.17 1.90
N ARG A 151 -10.27 -12.30 1.42
CA ARG A 151 -9.39 -12.36 0.24
C ARG A 151 -10.17 -12.18 -1.06
N GLU A 152 -11.35 -12.78 -1.17
CA GLU A 152 -12.24 -12.65 -2.33
C GLU A 152 -12.79 -11.21 -2.46
N GLU A 153 -13.25 -10.59 -1.38
CA GLU A 153 -13.68 -9.19 -1.37
C GLU A 153 -12.57 -8.21 -1.79
N LYS A 154 -11.32 -8.46 -1.35
CA LYS A 154 -10.16 -7.68 -1.79
C LYS A 154 -9.87 -7.87 -3.27
N ASN A 155 -9.91 -9.10 -3.77
CA ASN A 155 -9.68 -9.39 -5.18
C ASN A 155 -10.76 -8.76 -6.06
N GLU A 156 -12.03 -8.84 -5.68
CA GLU A 156 -13.15 -8.23 -6.40
C GLU A 156 -13.03 -6.69 -6.43
N PHE A 157 -12.64 -6.07 -5.31
CA PHE A 157 -12.35 -4.63 -5.26
C PHE A 157 -11.25 -4.23 -6.25
N TRP A 158 -10.14 -4.99 -6.30
CA TRP A 158 -9.02 -4.71 -7.20
C TRP A 158 -9.37 -4.93 -8.67
N GLU A 159 -10.12 -5.96 -8.99
CA GLU A 159 -10.61 -6.17 -10.34
C GLU A 159 -11.51 -5.02 -10.82
N ASN A 160 -12.42 -4.58 -9.98
CA ASN A 160 -13.32 -3.46 -10.29
C ASN A 160 -12.56 -2.14 -10.42
N TRP A 161 -11.56 -1.90 -9.58
CA TRP A 161 -10.69 -0.73 -9.65
C TRP A 161 -9.87 -0.73 -10.95
N ASN A 162 -9.22 -1.84 -11.29
CA ASN A 162 -8.47 -2.00 -12.54
C ASN A 162 -9.36 -1.79 -13.78
N LYS A 163 -10.57 -2.38 -13.79
CA LYS A 163 -11.55 -2.15 -14.86
C LYS A 163 -11.93 -0.67 -14.99
N SER A 164 -12.02 0.06 -13.87
CA SER A 164 -12.33 1.49 -13.88
C SER A 164 -11.17 2.33 -14.43
N GLN A 165 -9.92 1.97 -14.14
CA GLN A 165 -8.74 2.66 -14.66
C GLN A 165 -8.56 2.46 -16.15
N VAL A 166 -8.77 1.23 -16.66
CA VAL A 166 -8.75 0.92 -18.09
C VAL A 166 -9.83 1.72 -18.82
N LYS A 167 -11.05 1.85 -18.26
CA LYS A 167 -12.11 2.67 -18.85
C LYS A 167 -11.75 4.16 -18.89
N LYS A 168 -11.06 4.68 -17.86
CA LYS A 168 -10.58 6.07 -17.83
C LYS A 168 -9.50 6.30 -18.89
N SER A 169 -8.52 5.44 -19.00
CA SER A 169 -7.45 5.57 -20.00
C SER A 169 -8.00 5.50 -21.44
N MET A 170 -8.95 4.60 -21.72
CA MET A 170 -9.63 4.55 -23.02
C MET A 170 -10.45 5.82 -23.32
N LYS A 171 -11.04 6.46 -22.30
CA LYS A 171 -11.78 7.70 -22.49
C LYS A 171 -10.86 8.89 -22.76
N ILE A 172 -9.68 8.92 -22.14
CA ILE A 172 -8.65 9.94 -22.37
C ILE A 172 -8.10 9.80 -23.80
N SER A 173 -7.71 8.59 -24.21
CA SER A 173 -7.23 8.30 -25.56
C SER A 173 -8.24 8.74 -26.65
N LYS A 174 -9.53 8.44 -26.47
CA LYS A 174 -10.57 8.91 -27.41
C LYS A 174 -10.71 10.43 -27.45
N LEU A 175 -10.51 11.14 -26.36
CA LEU A 175 -10.54 12.60 -26.31
C LEU A 175 -9.30 13.20 -26.99
N GLU A 176 -8.15 12.59 -26.85
CA GLU A 176 -6.92 12.98 -27.55
C GLU A 176 -7.06 12.79 -29.07
N ASP A 177 -7.60 11.65 -29.50
CA ASP A 177 -7.88 11.38 -30.93
C ASP A 177 -8.85 12.41 -31.54
N LEU A 178 -9.90 12.78 -30.80
CA LEU A 178 -10.86 13.83 -31.23
C LEU A 178 -10.21 15.22 -31.29
N ASN A 179 -9.32 15.54 -30.36
CA ASN A 179 -8.61 16.82 -30.36
C ASN A 179 -7.60 16.91 -31.52
N ILE A 180 -6.94 15.80 -31.87
CA ILE A 180 -6.05 15.73 -33.04
C ILE A 180 -6.83 15.87 -34.32
N ALA A 181 -7.99 15.20 -34.46
CA ALA A 181 -8.88 15.33 -35.64
C ALA A 181 -9.38 16.76 -35.80
N ASN A 182 -9.79 17.45 -34.74
CA ASN A 182 -10.24 18.83 -34.79
C ASN A 182 -9.11 19.82 -35.16
N ARG A 183 -7.87 19.62 -34.70
CA ARG A 183 -6.73 20.44 -35.13
C ARG A 183 -6.40 20.28 -36.61
N ASN A 184 -6.48 19.05 -37.12
CA ASN A 184 -6.20 18.78 -38.53
C ASN A 184 -7.26 19.39 -39.45
N ASN A 185 -8.52 19.53 -39.01
CA ASN A 185 -9.57 20.19 -39.79
C ASN A 185 -9.46 21.73 -39.80
N GLN A 186 -8.84 22.33 -38.76
CA GLN A 186 -8.58 23.79 -38.70
C GLN A 186 -7.39 24.27 -39.55
N VAL A 187 -6.54 23.35 -40.04
CA VAL A 187 -5.38 23.67 -40.90
C VAL A 187 -5.74 23.59 -42.38
N LEU A 188 -6.94 23.13 -42.74
CA LEU A 188 -7.38 22.97 -44.12
C LEU A 188 -8.37 24.06 -44.58
N GLU A 189 -8.67 25.07 -43.73
CA GLU A 189 -9.36 26.32 -44.09
C GLU A 189 -8.33 27.47 -44.17
#